data_af089d5bd8259c8dc98016fd48dfeea9
#
_entry.id   af089d5bd8259c8dc98016fd48dfeea9
#
_cell.length_a   1.000
_cell.length_b   1.000
_cell.length_c   1.000
_cell.angle_alpha   90.00
_cell.angle_beta   90.00
_cell.angle_gamma   90.00
#
_symmetry.space_group_name_H-M   'P 1'
#
loop_
_entity.id
_entity.type
_entity.pdbx_description
1 polymer ?
#
loop_
_entity_poly.entity_id
_entity_poly.type
_entity_poly.pdbx_seq_one_letter_code
_entity_poly.pdbx_strand_id
1 'polypeptide(L)'
;MYKTAETVSPGHPDKIADLISDYVLTEALSNNSKSRVAVETFLTGTAYGGLVVVGGEISDIAKIDDKGIEKIVKDALAKTIKTSFEDFQLDSLKIQNELTPQSEEIRSAVEDDEDLGAGDQGIMVGYATNETESFMPPTFDISRNIQMALWEIQNNDEKLDLDSKVQVTTGGEETKVVISTQHKKDIDIDELRINLEDMIAKYVNGKYQFDLNPSGSFVKGGPAGDTGLTGRKIVVDAYGPTVPVGGGAFSGKDPSKVDRSAAYAARHLAKNIVAHNLADKCQIRVAYAIGKAEPYELSVDTFGSQKEKDSVLNDFISRFGMKPGVIIERLDLLNVNYREDTLFSHFGHENRNWEKIEDI
;
A
#
# COMPACT_ATOMS: atom_id res chain seq x y z
N MET A 1 -20.96 14.22 -11.57
CA MET A 1 -19.73 13.76 -12.28
C MET A 1 -19.40 12.37 -11.76
N TYR A 2 -19.16 11.40 -12.64
CA TYR A 2 -18.74 10.06 -12.24
C TYR A 2 -17.35 10.07 -11.62
N LYS A 3 -17.19 9.28 -10.56
CA LYS A 3 -15.91 8.99 -9.92
C LYS A 3 -15.77 7.48 -9.87
N THR A 4 -14.61 6.96 -10.27
CA THR A 4 -14.32 5.52 -10.24
C THR A 4 -13.04 5.29 -9.44
N ALA A 5 -13.03 4.26 -8.61
CA ALA A 5 -11.85 3.81 -7.90
C ALA A 5 -11.77 2.28 -7.90
N GLU A 6 -10.57 1.76 -7.80
CA GLU A 6 -10.27 0.34 -7.83
C GLU A 6 -9.35 -0.04 -6.68
N THR A 7 -9.56 -1.22 -6.13
CA THR A 7 -8.70 -1.85 -5.13
C THR A 7 -8.47 -3.32 -5.50
N VAL A 8 -7.41 -3.89 -4.97
CA VAL A 8 -7.05 -5.30 -5.20
C VAL A 8 -6.79 -6.00 -3.87
N SER A 9 -6.94 -7.33 -3.86
CA SER A 9 -6.66 -8.14 -2.68
C SER A 9 -5.16 -8.28 -2.42
N PRO A 10 -4.76 -8.69 -1.20
CA PRO A 10 -3.39 -9.12 -0.91
C PRO A 10 -2.94 -10.31 -1.76
N GLY A 11 -3.86 -11.11 -2.31
CA GLY A 11 -3.59 -12.23 -3.23
C GLY A 11 -3.39 -11.83 -4.70
N HIS A 12 -3.54 -10.55 -5.04
CA HIS A 12 -3.19 -10.05 -6.37
C HIS A 12 -1.66 -10.11 -6.59
N PRO A 13 -1.16 -10.56 -7.76
CA PRO A 13 0.28 -10.77 -7.99
C PRO A 13 1.18 -9.58 -7.60
N ASP A 14 0.80 -8.36 -7.97
CA ASP A 14 1.57 -7.16 -7.60
C ASP A 14 1.57 -6.92 -6.09
N LYS A 15 0.46 -7.19 -5.38
CA LYS A 15 0.41 -7.04 -3.91
C LYS A 15 1.15 -8.17 -3.20
N ILE A 16 1.22 -9.34 -3.76
CA ILE A 16 2.11 -10.41 -3.27
C ILE A 16 3.58 -9.96 -3.37
N ALA A 17 3.97 -9.33 -4.47
CA ALA A 17 5.32 -8.78 -4.64
C ALA A 17 5.63 -7.70 -3.60
N ASP A 18 4.70 -6.76 -3.39
CA ASP A 18 4.79 -5.73 -2.34
C ASP A 18 4.96 -6.37 -0.96
N LEU A 19 4.14 -7.38 -0.66
CA LEU A 19 4.18 -8.08 0.63
C LEU A 19 5.51 -8.80 0.87
N ILE A 20 6.04 -9.51 -0.12
CA ILE A 20 7.34 -10.17 -0.01
C ILE A 20 8.42 -9.13 0.31
N SER A 21 8.44 -8.00 -0.39
CA SER A 21 9.40 -6.93 -0.16
C SER A 21 9.28 -6.32 1.24
N ASP A 22 8.06 -6.14 1.75
CA ASP A 22 7.82 -5.67 3.13
C ASP A 22 8.13 -6.73 4.20
N TYR A 23 8.04 -8.02 3.87
CA TYR A 23 8.53 -9.09 4.75
C TYR A 23 10.04 -9.05 4.90
N VAL A 24 10.79 -8.83 3.80
CA VAL A 24 12.25 -8.66 3.84
C VAL A 24 12.62 -7.44 4.68
N LEU A 25 11.93 -6.31 4.45
CA LEU A 25 12.13 -5.09 5.25
C LEU A 25 11.90 -5.33 6.74
N THR A 26 10.77 -5.94 7.10
CA THR A 26 10.42 -6.18 8.51
C THR A 26 11.45 -7.08 9.19
N GLU A 27 11.90 -8.15 8.52
CA GLU A 27 12.95 -9.03 9.03
C GLU A 27 14.26 -8.27 9.23
N ALA A 28 14.66 -7.47 8.24
CA ALA A 28 15.88 -6.67 8.30
C ALA A 28 15.88 -5.68 9.48
N LEU A 29 14.77 -4.94 9.68
CA LEU A 29 14.61 -4.01 10.80
C LEU A 29 14.54 -4.73 12.15
N SER A 30 13.93 -5.91 12.21
CA SER A 30 13.89 -6.75 13.42
C SER A 30 15.28 -7.24 13.82
N ASN A 31 16.12 -7.60 12.85
CA ASN A 31 17.49 -8.01 13.09
C ASN A 31 18.38 -6.84 13.48
N ASN A 32 18.18 -5.69 12.86
CA ASN A 32 18.85 -4.45 13.20
C ASN A 32 18.04 -3.24 12.71
N SER A 33 17.57 -2.38 13.63
CA SER A 33 16.79 -1.19 13.30
C SER A 33 17.53 -0.15 12.44
N LYS A 34 18.84 -0.25 12.30
CA LYS A 34 19.66 0.58 11.41
C LYS A 34 19.82 -0.02 10.01
N SER A 35 19.17 -1.15 9.71
CA SER A 35 19.22 -1.77 8.39
C SER A 35 18.70 -0.82 7.32
N ARG A 36 19.46 -0.72 6.21
CA ARG A 36 19.03 -0.02 5.01
C ARG A 36 18.51 -1.04 4.00
N VAL A 37 17.33 -0.79 3.47
CA VAL A 37 16.60 -1.73 2.63
C VAL A 37 15.93 -0.98 1.48
N ALA A 38 16.16 -1.45 0.27
CA ALA A 38 15.45 -1.06 -0.94
C ALA A 38 15.27 -2.31 -1.79
N VAL A 39 14.20 -3.06 -1.53
CA VAL A 39 13.97 -4.40 -2.09
C VAL A 39 12.76 -4.38 -3.00
N GLU A 40 12.93 -4.96 -4.18
CA GLU A 40 11.88 -5.19 -5.16
C GLU A 40 11.75 -6.68 -5.43
N THR A 41 10.53 -7.13 -5.63
CA THR A 41 10.20 -8.53 -5.91
C THR A 41 9.49 -8.64 -7.25
N PHE A 42 9.96 -9.57 -8.07
CA PHE A 42 9.29 -10.02 -9.28
C PHE A 42 8.81 -11.46 -9.08
N LEU A 43 7.58 -11.77 -9.47
CA LEU A 43 7.09 -13.15 -9.44
C LEU A 43 6.17 -13.46 -10.62
N THR A 44 6.26 -14.69 -11.12
CA THR A 44 5.48 -15.13 -12.28
C THR A 44 5.36 -16.65 -12.35
N GLY A 45 4.28 -17.12 -12.96
CA GLY A 45 4.16 -18.52 -13.37
C GLY A 45 5.14 -18.87 -14.49
N THR A 46 5.62 -20.10 -14.47
CA THR A 46 6.52 -20.65 -15.52
C THR A 46 6.13 -22.07 -15.86
N ALA A 47 6.61 -22.58 -17.00
CA ALA A 47 6.44 -24.00 -17.36
C ALA A 47 7.13 -24.98 -16.38
N TYR A 48 7.87 -24.47 -15.40
CA TYR A 48 8.66 -25.27 -14.45
C TYR A 48 8.27 -25.02 -12.98
N GLY A 49 7.05 -24.55 -12.71
CA GLY A 49 6.52 -24.42 -11.36
C GLY A 49 6.63 -23.03 -10.72
N GLY A 50 7.07 -22.03 -11.48
CA GLY A 50 7.09 -20.63 -11.03
C GLY A 50 8.47 -20.07 -10.69
N LEU A 51 8.55 -18.74 -10.67
CA LEU A 51 9.76 -17.98 -10.37
C LEU A 51 9.45 -16.82 -9.44
N VAL A 52 10.26 -16.63 -8.40
CA VAL A 52 10.33 -15.40 -7.60
C VAL A 52 11.77 -14.91 -7.61
N VAL A 53 11.97 -13.65 -7.94
CA VAL A 53 13.25 -12.96 -7.86
C VAL A 53 13.12 -11.85 -6.84
N VAL A 54 13.96 -11.86 -5.83
CA VAL A 54 14.07 -10.79 -4.82
C VAL A 54 15.38 -10.07 -5.09
N GLY A 55 15.31 -8.82 -5.51
CA GLY A 55 16.48 -8.02 -5.89
C GLY A 55 16.47 -6.65 -5.23
N GLY A 56 17.54 -5.89 -5.44
CA GLY A 56 17.73 -4.57 -4.86
C GLY A 56 18.88 -4.51 -3.87
N GLU A 57 18.78 -3.62 -2.89
CA GLU A 57 19.85 -3.34 -1.95
C GLU A 57 19.44 -3.65 -0.50
N ILE A 58 20.35 -4.28 0.24
CA ILE A 58 20.18 -4.54 1.67
C ILE A 58 21.52 -4.37 2.38
N SER A 59 21.54 -3.75 3.55
CA SER A 59 22.78 -3.63 4.33
C SER A 59 23.17 -4.97 4.98
N ASP A 60 24.47 -5.26 5.04
CA ASP A 60 25.03 -6.49 5.63
C ASP A 60 24.61 -6.70 7.09
N ILE A 61 24.33 -5.61 7.82
CA ILE A 61 23.88 -5.67 9.22
C ILE A 61 22.49 -6.30 9.38
N ALA A 62 21.70 -6.41 8.31
CA ALA A 62 20.41 -7.08 8.30
C ALA A 62 20.53 -8.60 8.50
N LYS A 63 21.70 -9.20 8.16
CA LYS A 63 22.05 -10.62 8.37
C LYS A 63 20.98 -11.60 7.84
N ILE A 64 20.50 -11.37 6.64
CA ILE A 64 19.56 -12.27 5.96
C ILE A 64 20.31 -12.97 4.84
N ASP A 65 20.43 -14.29 4.93
CA ASP A 65 21.06 -15.15 3.93
C ASP A 65 20.01 -15.71 2.93
N ASP A 66 20.47 -16.50 1.94
CA ASP A 66 19.60 -17.10 0.93
C ASP A 66 18.47 -17.95 1.53
N LYS A 67 18.78 -18.70 2.62
CA LYS A 67 17.75 -19.49 3.32
C LYS A 67 16.74 -18.61 4.04
N GLY A 68 17.18 -17.47 4.57
CA GLY A 68 16.32 -16.46 5.15
C GLY A 68 15.37 -15.88 4.11
N ILE A 69 15.87 -15.52 2.93
CA ILE A 69 15.03 -15.03 1.81
C ILE A 69 14.04 -16.10 1.36
N GLU A 70 14.51 -17.36 1.17
CA GLU A 70 13.62 -18.46 0.80
C GLU A 70 12.47 -18.65 1.81
N LYS A 71 12.77 -18.61 3.10
CA LYS A 71 11.76 -18.71 4.16
C LYS A 71 10.79 -17.53 4.11
N ILE A 72 11.30 -16.30 3.99
CA ILE A 72 10.48 -15.08 3.91
C ILE A 72 9.49 -15.15 2.74
N VAL A 73 9.96 -15.54 1.55
CA VAL A 73 9.11 -15.70 0.37
C VAL A 73 8.01 -16.73 0.61
N LYS A 74 8.38 -17.91 1.15
CA LYS A 74 7.40 -18.96 1.45
C LYS A 74 6.36 -18.54 2.49
N ASP A 75 6.78 -17.83 3.54
CA ASP A 75 5.89 -17.34 4.60
C ASP A 75 4.88 -16.30 4.03
N ALA A 76 5.31 -15.43 3.12
CA ALA A 76 4.43 -14.46 2.45
C ALA A 76 3.43 -15.14 1.49
N LEU A 77 3.92 -16.09 0.69
CA LEU A 77 3.09 -16.85 -0.25
C LEU A 77 2.04 -17.72 0.46
N ALA A 78 2.39 -18.31 1.60
CA ALA A 78 1.45 -19.11 2.39
C ALA A 78 0.23 -18.32 2.89
N LYS A 79 0.36 -16.99 3.03
CA LYS A 79 -0.76 -16.11 3.41
C LYS A 79 -1.61 -15.66 2.23
N THR A 80 -1.10 -15.72 1.02
CA THR A 80 -1.70 -15.05 -0.15
C THR A 80 -2.08 -16.00 -1.27
N ILE A 81 -1.77 -17.28 -1.16
CA ILE A 81 -2.08 -18.30 -2.16
C ILE A 81 -2.69 -19.53 -1.48
N LYS A 82 -3.89 -19.93 -1.91
CA LYS A 82 -4.55 -21.16 -1.44
C LYS A 82 -4.37 -22.33 -2.41
N THR A 83 -4.46 -22.06 -3.72
CA THR A 83 -4.41 -23.10 -4.75
C THR A 83 -3.10 -22.99 -5.54
N SER A 84 -2.37 -24.10 -5.60
CA SER A 84 -1.20 -24.23 -6.47
C SER A 84 -1.64 -24.65 -7.88
N PHE A 85 -0.99 -24.08 -8.89
CA PHE A 85 -1.15 -24.43 -10.31
C PHE A 85 0.17 -24.99 -10.85
N GLU A 86 0.11 -25.78 -11.94
CA GLU A 86 1.33 -26.33 -12.55
C GLU A 86 2.38 -25.27 -12.86
N ASP A 87 1.93 -24.07 -13.23
CA ASP A 87 2.80 -22.95 -13.56
C ASP A 87 3.36 -22.21 -12.32
N PHE A 88 2.73 -22.40 -11.15
CA PHE A 88 3.17 -21.78 -9.90
C PHE A 88 2.89 -22.71 -8.70
N GLN A 89 3.90 -23.46 -8.30
CA GLN A 89 3.81 -24.48 -7.24
C GLN A 89 4.80 -24.15 -6.12
N LEU A 90 4.32 -24.03 -4.90
CA LEU A 90 5.15 -23.65 -3.75
C LEU A 90 6.32 -24.60 -3.50
N ASP A 91 6.12 -25.90 -3.77
CA ASP A 91 7.14 -26.94 -3.53
C ASP A 91 8.25 -26.96 -4.58
N SER A 92 7.97 -26.55 -5.82
CA SER A 92 8.92 -26.49 -6.94
C SER A 92 9.30 -25.06 -7.37
N LEU A 93 8.87 -24.08 -6.58
CA LEU A 93 9.13 -22.67 -6.85
C LEU A 93 10.63 -22.36 -6.88
N LYS A 94 11.08 -21.76 -7.97
CA LYS A 94 12.45 -21.24 -8.05
C LYS A 94 12.48 -19.87 -7.38
N ILE A 95 13.25 -19.75 -6.29
CA ILE A 95 13.50 -18.47 -5.61
C ILE A 95 14.94 -18.05 -5.91
N GLN A 96 15.12 -16.82 -6.40
CA GLN A 96 16.42 -16.23 -6.69
C GLN A 96 16.62 -15.02 -5.79
N ASN A 97 17.72 -15.02 -5.06
CA ASN A 97 18.17 -13.89 -4.27
C ASN A 97 19.22 -13.12 -5.09
N GLU A 98 18.87 -11.90 -5.50
CA GLU A 98 19.72 -10.97 -6.25
C GLU A 98 19.91 -9.67 -5.45
N LEU A 99 19.89 -9.80 -4.12
CA LEU A 99 20.15 -8.67 -3.22
C LEU A 99 21.65 -8.38 -3.17
N THR A 100 21.99 -7.10 -3.24
CA THR A 100 23.36 -6.60 -3.17
C THR A 100 23.55 -5.67 -1.97
N PRO A 101 24.78 -5.52 -1.45
CA PRO A 101 25.06 -4.49 -0.44
C PRO A 101 24.77 -3.10 -0.98
N GLN A 102 24.20 -2.23 -0.11
CA GLN A 102 23.94 -0.83 -0.49
C GLN A 102 25.24 -0.11 -0.87
N SER A 103 25.15 0.73 -1.92
CA SER A 103 26.26 1.59 -2.37
C SER A 103 26.78 2.50 -1.24
N GLU A 104 28.11 2.53 -1.07
CA GLU A 104 28.77 3.40 -0.08
C GLU A 104 28.57 4.89 -0.38
N GLU A 105 28.43 5.27 -1.67
CA GLU A 105 28.20 6.65 -2.09
C GLU A 105 26.84 7.15 -1.62
N ILE A 106 25.79 6.32 -1.76
CA ILE A 106 24.43 6.65 -1.30
C ILE A 106 24.43 6.73 0.23
N ARG A 107 25.08 5.78 0.91
CA ARG A 107 25.16 5.78 2.37
C ARG A 107 25.83 7.05 2.91
N SER A 108 26.97 7.44 2.33
CA SER A 108 27.71 8.63 2.73
C SER A 108 26.96 9.94 2.46
N ALA A 109 26.13 9.98 1.40
CA ALA A 109 25.35 11.19 1.06
C ALA A 109 24.16 11.40 2.01
N VAL A 110 23.70 10.35 2.72
CA VAL A 110 22.51 10.37 3.58
C VAL A 110 22.88 10.49 5.07
N GLU A 111 24.02 9.91 5.47
CA GLU A 111 24.52 9.96 6.86
C GLU A 111 25.39 11.21 7.07
N ASP A 112 24.76 12.37 7.30
CA ASP A 112 25.48 13.56 7.81
C ASP A 112 25.41 13.55 9.34
N ASP A 113 26.48 14.00 10.01
CA ASP A 113 26.65 13.86 11.47
C ASP A 113 25.60 14.60 12.31
N GLU A 114 24.86 15.57 11.73
CA GLU A 114 23.90 16.39 12.46
C GLU A 114 22.42 16.16 12.07
N ASP A 115 22.11 15.76 10.82
CA ASP A 115 20.72 15.56 10.32
C ASP A 115 20.68 14.46 9.24
N LEU A 116 19.75 13.53 9.34
CA LEU A 116 19.52 12.53 8.30
C LEU A 116 19.00 13.20 7.02
N GLY A 117 19.78 13.15 5.95
CA GLY A 117 19.40 13.63 4.63
C GLY A 117 18.37 12.71 3.95
N ALA A 118 17.63 13.24 2.98
CA ALA A 118 16.74 12.43 2.16
C ALA A 118 17.55 11.41 1.32
N GLY A 119 17.13 10.14 1.35
CA GLY A 119 17.79 9.06 0.61
C GLY A 119 17.62 9.11 -0.90
N ASP A 120 16.72 9.96 -1.39
CA ASP A 120 16.46 10.16 -2.81
C ASP A 120 15.85 11.55 -3.06
N GLN A 121 15.76 11.94 -4.32
CA GLN A 121 14.90 13.03 -4.78
C GLN A 121 13.52 12.49 -5.10
N GLY A 122 12.48 13.29 -4.88
CA GLY A 122 11.12 12.87 -5.22
C GLY A 122 10.06 13.85 -4.76
N ILE A 123 8.83 13.59 -5.19
CA ILE A 123 7.63 14.32 -4.79
C ILE A 123 6.70 13.32 -4.12
N MET A 124 6.23 13.63 -2.91
CA MET A 124 5.30 12.81 -2.15
C MET A 124 4.02 13.60 -1.90
N VAL A 125 2.91 12.88 -1.90
CA VAL A 125 1.57 13.47 -1.76
C VAL A 125 0.84 12.84 -0.57
N GLY A 126 0.30 13.71 0.29
CA GLY A 126 -0.66 13.35 1.33
C GLY A 126 -2.04 13.93 1.02
N TYR A 127 -3.10 13.22 1.40
CA TYR A 127 -4.46 13.71 1.21
C TYR A 127 -5.37 13.27 2.36
N ALA A 128 -6.37 14.10 2.68
CA ALA A 128 -7.46 13.77 3.58
C ALA A 128 -8.73 14.54 3.20
N THR A 129 -9.89 13.98 3.55
CA THR A 129 -11.21 14.61 3.42
C THR A 129 -12.09 14.20 4.60
N ASN A 130 -12.99 15.08 5.04
CA ASN A 130 -13.98 14.77 6.07
C ASN A 130 -15.25 14.09 5.53
N GLU A 131 -15.26 13.68 4.25
CA GLU A 131 -16.40 13.00 3.62
C GLU A 131 -16.56 11.55 4.10
N THR A 132 -15.56 10.96 4.76
CA THR A 132 -15.55 9.60 5.33
C THR A 132 -14.90 9.59 6.70
N GLU A 133 -15.26 8.61 7.54
CA GLU A 133 -14.65 8.41 8.87
C GLU A 133 -13.16 8.08 8.79
N SER A 134 -12.75 7.36 7.75
CA SER A 134 -11.35 7.05 7.47
C SER A 134 -10.51 8.23 6.93
N PHE A 135 -11.16 9.37 6.65
CA PHE A 135 -10.58 10.53 5.97
C PHE A 135 -10.03 10.20 4.57
N MET A 136 -10.52 9.13 3.94
CA MET A 136 -10.16 8.72 2.58
C MET A 136 -11.19 9.19 1.55
N PRO A 137 -10.84 9.25 0.25
CA PRO A 137 -11.79 9.59 -0.80
C PRO A 137 -12.98 8.62 -0.81
N PRO A 138 -14.24 9.09 -0.84
CA PRO A 138 -15.43 8.24 -0.63
C PRO A 138 -15.51 7.03 -1.56
N THR A 139 -15.31 7.22 -2.88
CA THR A 139 -15.40 6.11 -3.83
C THR A 139 -14.31 5.07 -3.62
N PHE A 140 -13.10 5.51 -3.26
CA PHE A 140 -11.99 4.62 -2.93
C PHE A 140 -12.25 3.87 -1.61
N ASP A 141 -12.78 4.57 -0.61
CA ASP A 141 -13.11 3.98 0.69
C ASP A 141 -14.17 2.87 0.58
N ILE A 142 -15.21 3.09 -0.23
CA ILE A 142 -16.21 2.04 -0.54
C ILE A 142 -15.53 0.83 -1.21
N SER A 143 -14.71 1.07 -2.24
CA SER A 143 -14.01 -0.01 -2.95
C SER A 143 -13.10 -0.82 -2.01
N ARG A 144 -12.35 -0.14 -1.15
CA ARG A 144 -11.46 -0.76 -0.17
C ARG A 144 -12.22 -1.58 0.86
N ASN A 145 -13.30 -1.04 1.43
CA ASN A 145 -14.09 -1.73 2.43
C ASN A 145 -14.76 -2.99 1.87
N ILE A 146 -15.26 -2.93 0.64
CA ILE A 146 -15.77 -4.12 -0.08
C ILE A 146 -14.64 -5.13 -0.29
N GLN A 147 -13.43 -4.69 -0.70
CA GLN A 147 -12.28 -5.58 -0.91
C GLN A 147 -11.84 -6.26 0.40
N MET A 148 -11.84 -5.54 1.51
CA MET A 148 -11.52 -6.12 2.82
C MET A 148 -12.55 -7.16 3.26
N ALA A 149 -13.84 -6.88 3.09
CA ALA A 149 -14.92 -7.83 3.38
C ALA A 149 -14.86 -9.07 2.46
N LEU A 150 -14.56 -8.86 1.17
CA LEU A 150 -14.36 -9.95 0.22
C LEU A 150 -13.17 -10.84 0.63
N TRP A 151 -12.08 -10.26 1.09
CA TRP A 151 -10.92 -10.98 1.59
C TRP A 151 -11.25 -11.89 2.78
N GLU A 152 -12.09 -11.43 3.69
CA GLU A 152 -12.59 -12.26 4.80
C GLU A 152 -13.42 -13.44 4.31
N ILE A 153 -14.32 -13.21 3.33
CA ILE A 153 -15.11 -14.27 2.71
C ILE A 153 -14.15 -15.25 2.00
N GLN A 154 -13.24 -14.77 1.18
CA GLN A 154 -12.26 -15.60 0.49
C GLN A 154 -11.45 -16.48 1.45
N ASN A 155 -11.01 -15.97 2.60
CA ASN A 155 -10.25 -16.75 3.58
C ASN A 155 -11.07 -17.87 4.23
N ASN A 156 -12.37 -17.67 4.39
CA ASN A 156 -13.26 -18.60 5.08
C ASN A 156 -13.99 -19.59 4.13
N ASP A 157 -13.94 -19.39 2.81
CA ASP A 157 -14.55 -20.26 1.82
C ASP A 157 -13.47 -21.02 1.04
N GLU A 158 -13.49 -22.36 1.13
CA GLU A 158 -12.54 -23.22 0.42
C GLU A 158 -12.73 -23.22 -1.11
N LYS A 159 -13.89 -22.77 -1.61
CA LYS A 159 -14.17 -22.65 -3.05
C LYS A 159 -13.66 -21.36 -3.65
N LEU A 160 -13.21 -20.40 -2.82
CA LEU A 160 -12.62 -19.14 -3.25
C LEU A 160 -11.10 -19.16 -3.06
N ASP A 161 -10.39 -18.64 -4.04
CA ASP A 161 -8.98 -18.30 -3.96
C ASP A 161 -8.79 -16.79 -3.66
N LEU A 162 -7.56 -16.34 -3.50
CA LEU A 162 -7.27 -15.07 -2.85
C LEU A 162 -7.04 -13.89 -3.81
N ASP A 163 -6.95 -14.13 -5.12
CA ASP A 163 -6.83 -13.05 -6.10
C ASP A 163 -8.18 -12.40 -6.38
N SER A 164 -8.25 -11.09 -6.24
CA SER A 164 -9.47 -10.34 -6.56
C SER A 164 -9.21 -8.86 -6.80
N LYS A 165 -10.18 -8.24 -7.51
CA LYS A 165 -10.28 -6.80 -7.73
C LYS A 165 -11.69 -6.33 -7.48
N VAL A 166 -11.80 -5.15 -6.86
CA VAL A 166 -13.06 -4.44 -6.67
C VAL A 166 -12.95 -3.07 -7.30
N GLN A 167 -13.88 -2.75 -8.21
CA GLN A 167 -14.02 -1.42 -8.79
C GLN A 167 -15.37 -0.85 -8.44
N VAL A 168 -15.40 0.40 -7.99
CA VAL A 168 -16.61 1.13 -7.64
C VAL A 168 -16.69 2.43 -8.45
N THR A 169 -17.86 2.72 -9.02
CA THR A 169 -18.15 3.98 -9.71
C THR A 169 -19.36 4.64 -9.06
N THR A 170 -19.19 5.87 -8.61
CA THR A 170 -20.22 6.70 -7.96
C THR A 170 -20.53 7.96 -8.79
N GLY A 171 -21.55 8.72 -8.40
CA GLY A 171 -21.91 10.02 -9.00
C GLY A 171 -22.92 9.95 -10.14
N GLY A 172 -23.51 8.78 -10.39
CA GLY A 172 -24.68 8.59 -11.26
C GLY A 172 -25.99 8.45 -10.47
N GLU A 173 -27.04 7.95 -11.11
CA GLU A 173 -28.31 7.61 -10.47
C GLU A 173 -28.20 6.38 -9.55
N GLU A 174 -27.24 5.52 -9.85
CA GLU A 174 -26.89 4.34 -9.08
C GLU A 174 -25.37 4.18 -8.99
N THR A 175 -24.91 3.50 -7.94
CA THR A 175 -23.52 3.08 -7.81
C THR A 175 -23.28 1.83 -8.65
N LYS A 176 -22.14 1.74 -9.33
CA LYS A 176 -21.73 0.51 -10.04
C LYS A 176 -20.61 -0.16 -9.30
N VAL A 177 -20.74 -1.46 -9.08
CA VAL A 177 -19.75 -2.29 -8.40
C VAL A 177 -19.38 -3.44 -9.35
N VAL A 178 -18.09 -3.60 -9.60
CA VAL A 178 -17.53 -4.74 -10.35
C VAL A 178 -16.61 -5.49 -9.42
N ILE A 179 -16.84 -6.78 -9.25
CA ILE A 179 -15.94 -7.68 -8.52
C ILE A 179 -15.44 -8.75 -9.48
N SER A 180 -14.11 -8.86 -9.58
CA SER A 180 -13.45 -10.02 -10.15
C SER A 180 -12.81 -10.79 -9.00
N THR A 181 -13.27 -12.03 -8.74
CA THR A 181 -12.76 -12.87 -7.66
C THR A 181 -12.44 -14.26 -8.17
N GLN A 182 -11.26 -14.74 -7.80
CA GLN A 182 -10.78 -16.08 -8.17
C GLN A 182 -11.56 -17.14 -7.41
N HIS A 183 -11.91 -18.23 -8.13
CA HIS A 183 -12.73 -19.32 -7.59
C HIS A 183 -12.36 -20.68 -8.19
N LYS A 184 -12.74 -21.77 -7.52
CA LYS A 184 -12.63 -23.14 -8.06
C LYS A 184 -13.68 -23.40 -9.14
N LYS A 185 -13.40 -24.39 -10.01
CA LYS A 185 -14.26 -24.71 -11.18
C LYS A 185 -15.69 -25.14 -10.81
N ASP A 186 -15.87 -25.71 -9.63
CA ASP A 186 -17.11 -26.29 -9.12
C ASP A 186 -17.93 -25.34 -8.23
N ILE A 187 -17.59 -24.04 -8.23
CA ILE A 187 -18.37 -23.05 -7.49
C ILE A 187 -19.75 -22.83 -8.12
N ASP A 188 -20.76 -22.67 -7.29
CA ASP A 188 -22.04 -22.14 -7.70
C ASP A 188 -21.96 -20.60 -7.80
N ILE A 189 -21.93 -20.10 -9.04
CA ILE A 189 -21.75 -18.68 -9.32
C ILE A 189 -22.98 -17.86 -8.92
N ASP A 190 -24.19 -18.45 -8.97
CA ASP A 190 -25.42 -17.76 -8.58
C ASP A 190 -25.51 -17.62 -7.06
N GLU A 191 -25.14 -18.66 -6.31
CA GLU A 191 -25.01 -18.59 -4.86
C GLU A 191 -23.95 -17.58 -4.43
N LEU A 192 -22.77 -17.58 -5.07
CA LEU A 192 -21.72 -16.60 -4.81
C LEU A 192 -22.22 -15.17 -5.06
N ARG A 193 -22.94 -14.95 -6.16
CA ARG A 193 -23.51 -13.63 -6.48
C ARG A 193 -24.41 -13.14 -5.36
N ILE A 194 -25.33 -13.95 -4.86
CA ILE A 194 -26.25 -13.60 -3.77
C ILE A 194 -25.48 -13.23 -2.52
N ASN A 195 -24.50 -14.02 -2.13
CA ASN A 195 -23.68 -13.79 -0.94
C ASN A 195 -22.89 -12.47 -1.04
N LEU A 196 -22.38 -12.14 -2.24
CA LEU A 196 -21.65 -10.89 -2.47
C LEU A 196 -22.59 -9.68 -2.55
N GLU A 197 -23.82 -9.82 -3.06
CA GLU A 197 -24.84 -8.76 -3.04
C GLU A 197 -25.19 -8.37 -1.60
N ASP A 198 -25.38 -9.35 -0.71
CA ASP A 198 -25.63 -9.13 0.73
C ASP A 198 -24.44 -8.43 1.42
N MET A 199 -23.23 -8.73 0.99
CA MET A 199 -22.03 -8.06 1.49
C MET A 199 -21.93 -6.62 0.97
N ILE A 200 -22.13 -6.39 -0.34
CA ILE A 200 -22.07 -5.05 -0.97
C ILE A 200 -23.10 -4.10 -0.35
N ALA A 201 -24.33 -4.59 -0.06
CA ALA A 201 -25.40 -3.80 0.52
C ALA A 201 -25.05 -3.14 1.87
N LYS A 202 -24.01 -3.62 2.57
CA LYS A 202 -23.51 -3.04 3.82
C LYS A 202 -22.66 -1.78 3.60
N TYR A 203 -22.09 -1.61 2.42
CA TYR A 203 -21.12 -0.55 2.10
C TYR A 203 -21.65 0.46 1.07
N VAL A 204 -22.70 0.09 0.29
CA VAL A 204 -23.27 0.93 -0.73
C VAL A 204 -24.68 1.37 -0.33
N ASN A 205 -24.85 2.66 -0.09
CA ASN A 205 -26.16 3.22 0.20
C ASN A 205 -26.95 3.48 -1.10
N GLY A 206 -28.23 3.07 -1.12
CA GLY A 206 -29.14 3.31 -2.23
C GLY A 206 -29.07 2.24 -3.33
N LYS A 207 -29.41 2.61 -4.56
CA LYS A 207 -29.42 1.68 -5.69
C LYS A 207 -28.01 1.44 -6.20
N TYR A 208 -27.72 0.18 -6.55
CA TYR A 208 -26.48 -0.20 -7.22
C TYR A 208 -26.68 -1.27 -8.27
N GLN A 209 -25.81 -1.27 -9.28
CA GLN A 209 -25.61 -2.34 -10.24
C GLN A 209 -24.37 -3.14 -9.82
N PHE A 210 -24.46 -4.48 -9.87
CA PHE A 210 -23.35 -5.37 -9.53
C PHE A 210 -23.02 -6.33 -10.66
N ASP A 211 -21.76 -6.37 -11.06
CA ASP A 211 -21.20 -7.29 -12.03
C ASP A 211 -20.15 -8.18 -11.37
N LEU A 212 -20.41 -9.48 -11.31
CA LEU A 212 -19.50 -10.51 -10.82
C LEU A 212 -18.80 -11.17 -11.99
N ASN A 213 -17.45 -11.18 -11.99
CA ASN A 213 -16.62 -11.83 -13.00
C ASN A 213 -17.12 -11.58 -14.43
N PRO A 214 -17.16 -10.31 -14.92
CA PRO A 214 -17.81 -9.99 -16.19
C PRO A 214 -17.17 -10.67 -17.40
N SER A 215 -15.95 -11.20 -17.30
CA SER A 215 -15.30 -12.05 -18.30
C SER A 215 -15.76 -13.51 -18.26
N GLY A 216 -16.63 -13.89 -17.32
CA GLY A 216 -17.12 -15.25 -17.08
C GLY A 216 -16.40 -15.94 -15.92
N SER A 217 -15.54 -16.90 -16.21
CA SER A 217 -14.83 -17.69 -15.17
C SER A 217 -13.49 -17.10 -14.81
N PHE A 218 -13.16 -17.06 -13.48
CA PHE A 218 -11.85 -16.66 -12.98
C PHE A 218 -11.25 -17.76 -12.09
N VAL A 219 -10.80 -18.84 -12.72
CA VAL A 219 -10.24 -20.01 -12.02
C VAL A 219 -8.74 -19.88 -11.82
N LYS A 220 -7.99 -19.44 -12.85
CA LYS A 220 -6.53 -19.28 -12.78
C LYS A 220 -6.20 -17.84 -12.46
N GLY A 221 -5.74 -17.56 -11.26
CA GLY A 221 -5.35 -16.25 -10.75
C GLY A 221 -4.01 -16.29 -10.04
N GLY A 222 -3.71 -15.23 -9.31
CA GLY A 222 -2.43 -15.06 -8.65
C GLY A 222 -1.26 -15.11 -9.64
N PRO A 223 -0.04 -15.44 -9.17
CA PRO A 223 1.16 -15.47 -10.02
C PRO A 223 1.11 -16.51 -11.15
N ALA A 224 0.23 -17.49 -11.05
CA ALA A 224 -0.01 -18.44 -12.14
C ALA A 224 -0.76 -17.82 -13.32
N GLY A 225 -1.59 -16.80 -13.04
CA GLY A 225 -2.41 -16.10 -14.04
C GLY A 225 -1.77 -14.86 -14.61
N ASP A 226 -1.03 -14.11 -13.79
CA ASP A 226 -0.40 -12.84 -14.15
C ASP A 226 0.91 -12.62 -13.38
N THR A 227 1.77 -11.77 -13.93
CA THR A 227 3.06 -11.42 -13.32
C THR A 227 2.88 -10.33 -12.27
N GLY A 228 3.54 -10.48 -11.11
CA GLY A 228 3.61 -9.47 -10.05
C GLY A 228 4.96 -8.78 -9.98
N LEU A 229 4.94 -7.50 -9.64
CA LEU A 229 6.13 -6.70 -9.38
C LEU A 229 5.84 -5.65 -8.31
N THR A 230 6.78 -5.48 -7.38
CA THR A 230 6.72 -4.43 -6.35
C THR A 230 6.52 -3.05 -6.96
N GLY A 231 5.62 -2.24 -6.36
CA GLY A 231 5.37 -0.86 -6.76
C GLY A 231 4.47 -0.68 -7.99
N ARG A 232 3.79 -1.73 -8.45
CA ARG A 232 2.83 -1.62 -9.57
C ARG A 232 1.40 -1.30 -9.13
N LYS A 233 1.16 -1.10 -7.82
CA LYS A 233 -0.16 -0.75 -7.25
C LYS A 233 -0.13 0.53 -6.41
N ILE A 234 0.76 1.47 -6.74
CA ILE A 234 0.96 2.72 -5.98
C ILE A 234 -0.31 3.58 -5.86
N VAL A 235 -1.20 3.53 -6.84
CA VAL A 235 -2.50 4.21 -6.80
C VAL A 235 -3.43 3.56 -5.77
N VAL A 236 -3.44 2.21 -5.71
CA VAL A 236 -4.20 1.44 -4.71
C VAL A 236 -3.60 1.63 -3.31
N ASP A 237 -2.28 1.72 -3.20
CA ASP A 237 -1.58 1.93 -1.94
C ASP A 237 -1.88 3.31 -1.33
N ALA A 238 -2.23 4.29 -2.16
CA ALA A 238 -2.46 5.67 -1.73
C ALA A 238 -3.97 6.02 -1.65
N TYR A 239 -4.49 6.81 -2.58
CA TYR A 239 -5.84 7.43 -2.49
C TYR A 239 -6.74 7.08 -3.67
N GLY A 240 -6.43 6.01 -4.41
CA GLY A 240 -7.06 5.79 -5.71
C GLY A 240 -6.74 6.95 -6.68
N PRO A 241 -7.55 7.15 -7.71
CA PRO A 241 -7.30 8.18 -8.73
C PRO A 241 -7.78 9.58 -8.33
N THR A 242 -8.04 9.83 -7.03
CA THR A 242 -8.66 11.11 -6.58
C THR A 242 -7.68 12.26 -6.60
N VAL A 243 -6.42 12.02 -6.22
CA VAL A 243 -5.33 12.99 -6.21
C VAL A 243 -4.09 12.38 -6.85
N PRO A 244 -3.11 13.19 -7.26
CA PRO A 244 -1.85 12.68 -7.77
C PRO A 244 -1.15 11.74 -6.78
N VAL A 245 -0.39 10.79 -7.30
CA VAL A 245 0.56 9.97 -6.54
C VAL A 245 1.96 10.45 -6.87
N GLY A 246 2.88 10.46 -5.90
CA GLY A 246 4.22 10.99 -6.09
C GLY A 246 5.08 10.20 -7.09
N GLY A 247 4.86 8.89 -7.22
CA GLY A 247 5.54 8.02 -8.18
C GLY A 247 6.43 6.97 -7.56
N GLY A 248 6.97 7.19 -6.35
CA GLY A 248 7.75 6.20 -5.62
C GLY A 248 6.89 5.09 -5.01
N ALA A 249 7.33 3.84 -5.11
CA ALA A 249 6.77 2.73 -4.38
C ALA A 249 7.05 2.86 -2.88
N PHE A 250 6.13 2.39 -2.04
CA PHE A 250 6.29 2.37 -0.58
C PHE A 250 6.94 1.07 -0.11
N SER A 251 6.38 -0.08 -0.56
CA SER A 251 6.80 -1.41 -0.13
C SER A 251 8.27 -1.69 -0.44
N GLY A 252 8.95 -2.43 0.45
CA GLY A 252 10.33 -2.82 0.33
C GLY A 252 11.37 -1.75 0.70
N LYS A 253 10.93 -0.54 1.08
CA LYS A 253 11.81 0.59 1.42
C LYS A 253 11.81 0.86 2.92
N ASP A 254 13.01 0.96 3.52
CA ASP A 254 13.17 1.35 4.92
C ASP A 254 12.81 2.84 5.13
N PRO A 255 12.53 3.26 6.39
CA PRO A 255 12.05 4.62 6.68
C PRO A 255 12.99 5.76 6.29
N SER A 256 14.27 5.52 5.98
CA SER A 256 15.17 6.57 5.46
C SER A 256 14.81 7.00 4.03
N LYS A 257 14.05 6.19 3.31
CA LYS A 257 13.57 6.50 1.96
C LYS A 257 12.33 7.37 2.05
N VAL A 258 12.46 8.62 1.61
CA VAL A 258 11.40 9.63 1.66
C VAL A 258 10.17 9.27 0.84
N ASP A 259 10.31 8.43 -0.20
CA ASP A 259 9.17 7.87 -0.95
C ASP A 259 8.13 7.25 -0.02
N ARG A 260 8.56 6.57 1.03
CA ARG A 260 7.67 5.98 2.04
C ARG A 260 7.44 6.93 3.21
N SER A 261 8.48 7.33 3.91
CA SER A 261 8.36 8.09 5.17
C SER A 261 7.70 9.45 4.99
N ALA A 262 8.08 10.20 3.96
CA ALA A 262 7.50 11.52 3.71
C ALA A 262 6.07 11.44 3.12
N ALA A 263 5.72 10.38 2.39
CA ALA A 263 4.33 10.14 1.99
C ALA A 263 3.45 9.88 3.23
N TYR A 264 3.95 9.13 4.21
CA TYR A 264 3.25 8.90 5.48
C TYR A 264 3.12 10.19 6.30
N ALA A 265 4.19 11.00 6.37
CA ALA A 265 4.16 12.30 7.05
C ALA A 265 3.20 13.29 6.36
N ALA A 266 3.18 13.32 5.03
CA ALA A 266 2.24 14.14 4.26
C ALA A 266 0.79 13.71 4.51
N ARG A 267 0.50 12.39 4.58
CA ARG A 267 -0.81 11.88 4.99
C ARG A 267 -1.15 12.29 6.41
N HIS A 268 -0.23 12.12 7.34
CA HIS A 268 -0.42 12.46 8.75
C HIS A 268 -0.77 13.94 8.91
N LEU A 269 -0.03 14.84 8.27
CA LEU A 269 -0.33 16.28 8.28
C LEU A 269 -1.69 16.58 7.64
N ALA A 270 -1.98 16.04 6.46
CA ALA A 270 -3.26 16.27 5.77
C ALA A 270 -4.45 15.83 6.62
N LYS A 271 -4.36 14.65 7.25
CA LYS A 271 -5.40 14.11 8.13
C LYS A 271 -5.59 14.99 9.36
N ASN A 272 -4.52 15.43 9.99
CA ASN A 272 -4.60 16.30 11.17
C ASN A 272 -5.20 17.67 10.84
N ILE A 273 -4.88 18.27 9.70
CA ILE A 273 -5.53 19.53 9.24
C ILE A 273 -7.05 19.36 9.14
N VAL A 274 -7.51 18.25 8.53
CA VAL A 274 -8.93 17.99 8.36
C VAL A 274 -9.61 17.61 9.67
N ALA A 275 -8.98 16.76 10.48
CA ALA A 275 -9.52 16.32 11.78
C ALA A 275 -9.68 17.48 12.78
N HIS A 276 -8.77 18.46 12.76
CA HIS A 276 -8.89 19.70 13.58
C HIS A 276 -9.80 20.76 12.94
N ASN A 277 -10.56 20.38 11.92
CA ASN A 277 -11.55 21.25 11.26
C ASN A 277 -10.96 22.55 10.67
N LEU A 278 -9.67 22.52 10.26
CA LEU A 278 -9.04 23.67 9.59
C LEU A 278 -9.41 23.73 8.10
N ALA A 279 -9.78 22.60 7.50
CA ALA A 279 -10.31 22.48 6.15
C ALA A 279 -11.19 21.22 6.04
N ASP A 280 -12.08 21.15 5.01
CA ASP A 280 -12.83 19.92 4.73
C ASP A 280 -12.03 18.92 3.89
N LYS A 281 -11.08 19.44 3.10
CA LYS A 281 -10.16 18.66 2.25
C LYS A 281 -8.79 19.28 2.32
N CYS A 282 -7.78 18.42 2.29
CA CYS A 282 -6.40 18.88 2.30
C CYS A 282 -5.52 17.94 1.47
N GLN A 283 -4.75 18.52 0.56
CA GLN A 283 -3.64 17.86 -0.12
C GLN A 283 -2.34 18.50 0.32
N ILE A 284 -1.41 17.69 0.75
CA ILE A 284 -0.02 18.08 1.02
C ILE A 284 0.83 17.58 -0.13
N ARG A 285 1.73 18.42 -0.63
CA ARG A 285 2.80 18.02 -1.52
C ARG A 285 4.12 18.42 -0.89
N VAL A 286 5.04 17.47 -0.83
CA VAL A 286 6.40 17.69 -0.32
C VAL A 286 7.41 17.16 -1.32
N ALA A 287 8.49 17.92 -1.56
CA ALA A 287 9.56 17.55 -2.47
C ALA A 287 10.92 17.59 -1.79
N TYR A 288 11.76 16.59 -2.06
CA TYR A 288 13.13 16.50 -1.54
C TYR A 288 14.15 16.42 -2.65
N ALA A 289 15.39 16.77 -2.30
CA ALA A 289 16.58 16.44 -3.06
C ALA A 289 17.46 15.50 -2.24
N ILE A 290 18.13 14.57 -2.91
CA ILE A 290 19.05 13.61 -2.30
C ILE A 290 20.08 14.31 -1.40
N GLY A 291 20.34 13.77 -0.21
CA GLY A 291 21.30 14.30 0.76
C GLY A 291 20.85 15.56 1.51
N LYS A 292 19.65 16.09 1.25
CA LYS A 292 19.11 17.24 1.97
C LYS A 292 18.06 16.81 2.98
N ALA A 293 18.20 17.31 4.23
CA ALA A 293 17.24 17.04 5.29
C ALA A 293 15.96 17.91 5.13
N GLU A 294 16.12 19.19 4.81
CA GLU A 294 14.98 20.08 4.60
C GLU A 294 14.31 19.83 3.23
N PRO A 295 12.97 19.75 3.16
CA PRO A 295 12.29 19.68 1.87
C PRO A 295 12.49 20.96 1.05
N TYR A 296 12.59 20.81 -0.28
CA TYR A 296 12.63 21.95 -1.20
C TYR A 296 11.26 22.61 -1.37
N GLU A 297 10.18 21.85 -1.19
CA GLU A 297 8.80 22.33 -1.27
C GLU A 297 7.96 21.63 -0.21
N LEU A 298 7.13 22.41 0.46
CA LEU A 298 5.98 21.94 1.23
C LEU A 298 4.82 22.84 0.87
N SER A 299 3.87 22.31 0.11
CA SER A 299 2.66 23.04 -0.31
C SER A 299 1.39 22.37 0.19
N VAL A 300 0.40 23.20 0.48
CA VAL A 300 -0.91 22.80 1.01
C VAL A 300 -1.98 23.33 0.09
N ASP A 301 -2.86 22.45 -0.41
CA ASP A 301 -4.06 22.79 -1.16
C ASP A 301 -5.29 22.30 -0.39
N THR A 302 -6.11 23.20 0.03
CA THR A 302 -7.38 22.92 0.73
C THR A 302 -8.59 22.88 -0.21
N PHE A 303 -8.38 22.98 -1.52
CA PHE A 303 -9.44 22.99 -2.54
C PHE A 303 -10.52 24.05 -2.26
N GLY A 304 -10.13 25.20 -1.69
CA GLY A 304 -11.04 26.27 -1.31
C GLY A 304 -11.94 25.94 -0.09
N SER A 305 -11.63 24.88 0.66
CA SER A 305 -12.41 24.47 1.84
C SER A 305 -11.79 24.91 3.18
N GLN A 306 -10.77 25.76 3.14
CA GLN A 306 -10.11 26.30 4.33
C GLN A 306 -11.11 27.09 5.19
N LYS A 307 -11.09 26.88 6.51
CA LYS A 307 -12.03 27.48 7.47
C LYS A 307 -11.39 28.55 8.35
N GLU A 308 -10.09 28.50 8.50
CA GLU A 308 -9.30 29.41 9.32
C GLU A 308 -8.39 30.29 8.47
N LYS A 309 -7.84 31.35 9.07
CA LYS A 309 -6.89 32.26 8.40
C LYS A 309 -5.59 31.51 8.08
N ASP A 310 -4.89 31.95 7.03
CA ASP A 310 -3.60 31.40 6.62
C ASP A 310 -2.58 31.37 7.77
N SER A 311 -2.59 32.38 8.65
CA SER A 311 -1.70 32.43 9.80
C SER A 311 -1.93 31.29 10.80
N VAL A 312 -3.18 30.86 10.99
CA VAL A 312 -3.54 29.73 11.88
C VAL A 312 -3.12 28.42 11.24
N LEU A 313 -3.43 28.25 9.93
CA LEU A 313 -3.03 27.06 9.20
C LEU A 313 -1.50 26.92 9.14
N ASN A 314 -0.76 28.00 8.87
CA ASN A 314 0.70 27.98 8.81
C ASN A 314 1.32 27.68 10.18
N ASP A 315 0.78 28.23 11.29
CA ASP A 315 1.22 27.89 12.64
C ASP A 315 1.00 26.40 12.92
N PHE A 316 -0.16 25.84 12.55
CA PHE A 316 -0.45 24.42 12.69
C PHE A 316 0.54 23.56 11.91
N ILE A 317 0.78 23.86 10.63
CA ILE A 317 1.74 23.14 9.77
C ILE A 317 3.14 23.17 10.35
N SER A 318 3.57 24.30 10.92
CA SER A 318 4.92 24.47 11.49
C SER A 318 5.23 23.52 12.64
N ARG A 319 4.21 22.93 13.27
CA ARG A 319 4.37 21.95 14.34
C ARG A 319 4.69 20.55 13.82
N PHE A 320 4.54 20.31 12.50
CA PHE A 320 4.86 19.04 11.84
C PHE A 320 6.21 19.15 11.14
N GLY A 321 7.25 18.59 11.75
CA GLY A 321 8.58 18.55 11.13
C GLY A 321 8.59 17.58 9.94
N MET A 322 9.18 18.05 8.83
CA MET A 322 9.27 17.26 7.57
C MET A 322 10.70 16.80 7.27
N LYS A 323 11.64 16.90 8.20
CA LYS A 323 12.95 16.26 8.07
C LYS A 323 12.84 14.74 8.20
N PRO A 324 13.54 13.91 7.40
CA PRO A 324 13.44 12.46 7.46
C PRO A 324 13.64 11.89 8.88
N GLY A 325 14.64 12.34 9.63
CA GLY A 325 14.86 11.88 11.00
C GLY A 325 13.69 12.19 11.94
N VAL A 326 13.12 13.41 11.85
CA VAL A 326 11.94 13.81 12.63
C VAL A 326 10.71 12.99 12.27
N ILE A 327 10.51 12.71 10.99
CA ILE A 327 9.39 11.85 10.52
C ILE A 327 9.51 10.46 11.12
N ILE A 328 10.70 9.85 11.03
CA ILE A 328 10.95 8.49 11.51
C ILE A 328 10.64 8.38 13.01
N GLU A 329 11.10 9.34 13.80
CA GLU A 329 10.87 9.39 15.24
C GLU A 329 9.39 9.65 15.56
N ARG A 330 8.78 10.69 14.97
CA ARG A 330 7.39 11.09 15.24
C ARG A 330 6.38 9.98 14.94
N LEU A 331 6.58 9.28 13.82
CA LEU A 331 5.70 8.21 13.37
C LEU A 331 6.16 6.82 13.83
N ASP A 332 7.24 6.75 14.62
CA ASP A 332 7.80 5.50 15.15
C ASP A 332 7.99 4.42 14.07
N LEU A 333 8.53 4.83 12.90
CA LEU A 333 8.56 3.99 11.70
C LEU A 333 9.51 2.80 11.81
N LEU A 334 10.47 2.81 12.73
CA LEU A 334 11.39 1.69 12.93
C LEU A 334 10.74 0.51 13.67
N ASN A 335 9.63 0.72 14.36
CA ASN A 335 8.91 -0.28 15.14
C ASN A 335 7.61 -0.78 14.44
N VAL A 336 7.38 -0.36 13.20
CA VAL A 336 6.21 -0.79 12.41
C VAL A 336 6.38 -2.23 11.91
N ASN A 337 5.33 -3.05 12.06
CA ASN A 337 5.25 -4.36 11.42
C ASN A 337 4.70 -4.22 9.98
N TYR A 338 5.58 -3.93 9.03
CA TYR A 338 5.18 -3.72 7.64
C TYR A 338 4.54 -4.95 6.98
N ARG A 339 4.69 -6.16 7.53
CA ARG A 339 4.04 -7.39 7.02
C ARG A 339 2.51 -7.35 7.11
N GLU A 340 1.97 -6.64 8.09
CA GLU A 340 0.53 -6.60 8.35
C GLU A 340 -0.05 -5.21 8.08
N ASP A 341 0.79 -4.20 8.28
CA ASP A 341 0.36 -2.81 8.27
C ASP A 341 0.06 -2.27 6.86
N THR A 342 0.41 -2.99 5.80
CA THR A 342 0.31 -2.51 4.41
C THR A 342 -0.40 -3.48 3.46
N LEU A 343 -1.18 -4.42 3.99
CA LEU A 343 -1.82 -5.51 3.22
C LEU A 343 -2.77 -5.03 2.12
N PHE A 344 -3.58 -4.00 2.35
CA PHE A 344 -4.56 -3.50 1.36
C PHE A 344 -4.11 -2.18 0.75
N SER A 345 -4.02 -1.15 1.58
CA SER A 345 -3.53 0.18 1.25
C SER A 345 -2.71 0.69 2.42
N HIS A 346 -1.88 1.70 2.20
CA HIS A 346 -1.06 2.25 3.26
C HIS A 346 -1.80 3.26 4.14
N PHE A 347 -2.95 3.78 3.67
CA PHE A 347 -3.70 4.85 4.33
C PHE A 347 -5.14 4.46 4.67
N GLY A 348 -5.72 5.17 5.65
CA GLY A 348 -7.10 5.01 6.07
C GLY A 348 -7.35 3.87 7.07
N HIS A 349 -6.32 3.40 7.78
CA HIS A 349 -6.42 2.38 8.83
C HIS A 349 -6.08 2.99 10.18
N GLU A 350 -7.05 3.09 11.09
CA GLU A 350 -6.93 3.85 12.37
C GLU A 350 -5.78 3.41 13.27
N ASN A 351 -5.37 2.14 13.21
CA ASN A 351 -4.32 1.58 14.05
C ASN A 351 -2.89 1.90 13.58
N ARG A 352 -2.71 2.67 12.50
CA ARG A 352 -1.39 3.04 11.98
C ARG A 352 -0.86 4.29 12.65
N ASN A 353 0.45 4.35 12.90
CA ASN A 353 1.08 5.50 13.53
C ASN A 353 0.85 6.81 12.74
N TRP A 354 0.91 6.74 11.41
CA TRP A 354 0.67 7.91 10.53
C TRP A 354 -0.81 8.27 10.35
N GLU A 355 -1.72 7.51 10.94
CA GLU A 355 -3.16 7.80 10.96
C GLU A 355 -3.62 8.39 12.28
N LYS A 356 -2.75 8.57 13.26
CA LYS A 356 -3.10 9.17 14.54
C LYS A 356 -3.48 10.64 14.38
N ILE A 357 -4.50 11.06 15.12
CA ILE A 357 -4.87 12.47 15.31
C ILE A 357 -4.13 12.92 16.56
N GLU A 358 -3.32 13.95 16.44
CA GLU A 358 -2.52 14.48 17.55
C GLU A 358 -3.28 15.54 18.33
N ASP A 359 -3.13 15.56 19.64
CA ASP A 359 -3.62 16.64 20.51
C ASP A 359 -2.65 17.84 20.42
N ILE A 360 -2.91 18.81 19.54
CA ILE A 360 -2.00 19.93 19.22
C ILE A 360 -2.61 21.26 19.64
#